data_9cb4c794d20932fc5419f02f96f1afcc
#
_entry.id   9cb4c794d20932fc5419f02f96f1afcc
#
_cell.length_a   1.000
_cell.length_b   1.000
_cell.length_c   1.000
_cell.angle_alpha   90.00
_cell.angle_beta   90.00
_cell.angle_gamma   90.00
#
_symmetry.space_group_name_H-M   'P 1'
#
loop_
_entity.id
_entity.type
_entity.pdbx_description
1 polymer ?
#
loop_
_entity_poly.entity_id
_entity_poly.type
_entity_poly.pdbx_seq_one_letter_code
_entity_poly.pdbx_strand_id
1 'polypeptide(L)'
;MKIYSAENYEDLSRKAANIVSAQIIMKPDCTLGLATGSTPEGLYAQLVEWYKKGDLDFSGVRSINLDEYKGLAGSHPQSYRYFMDSHLFDHVNIKKENTHLPNGMETDTHKECLRYNALLAESGGIDLQLLGLGRNGHIGFNEPGEA
;
A
#
# COMPACT_ATOMS: atom_id res chain seq x y z
N MET A 1 13.44 7.35 16.47
CA MET A 1 12.03 6.98 16.22
C MET A 1 11.13 8.13 16.66
N LYS A 2 10.12 8.49 15.86
CA LYS A 2 9.08 9.45 16.25
C LYS A 2 7.80 8.69 16.58
N ILE A 3 7.15 9.02 17.70
CA ILE A 3 5.90 8.39 18.13
C ILE A 3 4.82 9.46 18.13
N TYR A 4 3.69 9.17 17.49
CA TYR A 4 2.51 10.03 17.47
C TYR A 4 1.36 9.30 18.16
N SER A 5 0.80 9.91 19.21
CA SER A 5 -0.43 9.43 19.83
C SER A 5 -1.66 9.93 19.05
N ALA A 6 -2.72 9.16 19.08
CA ALA A 6 -4.00 9.51 18.48
C ALA A 6 -5.11 9.24 19.49
N GLU A 7 -6.18 10.04 19.44
CA GLU A 7 -7.33 9.90 20.33
C GLU A 7 -8.22 8.71 19.96
N ASN A 8 -8.31 8.42 18.66
CA ASN A 8 -9.12 7.36 18.09
C ASN A 8 -8.62 6.96 16.71
N TYR A 9 -9.29 6.00 16.07
CA TYR A 9 -8.93 5.49 14.75
C TYR A 9 -8.99 6.56 13.65
N GLU A 10 -9.97 7.47 13.69
CA GLU A 10 -10.12 8.54 12.72
C GLU A 10 -8.96 9.54 12.81
N ASP A 11 -8.60 9.96 14.03
CA ASP A 11 -7.45 10.85 14.27
C ASP A 11 -6.12 10.17 13.88
N LEU A 12 -5.96 8.86 14.17
CA LEU A 12 -4.84 8.07 13.73
C LEU A 12 -4.73 8.04 12.19
N SER A 13 -5.83 7.74 11.53
CA SER A 13 -5.91 7.65 10.06
C SER A 13 -5.56 8.98 9.41
N ARG A 14 -6.11 10.08 9.92
CA ARG A 14 -5.82 11.42 9.44
C ARG A 14 -4.34 11.81 9.65
N LYS A 15 -3.76 11.52 10.81
CA LYS A 15 -2.34 11.79 11.10
C LYS A 15 -1.42 10.99 10.18
N ALA A 16 -1.71 9.72 9.96
CA ALA A 16 -0.96 8.88 9.04
C ALA A 16 -1.11 9.37 7.59
N ALA A 17 -2.32 9.74 7.17
CA ALA A 17 -2.57 10.31 5.85
C ALA A 17 -1.80 11.62 5.61
N ASN A 18 -1.63 12.48 6.62
CA ASN A 18 -0.80 13.68 6.54
C ASN A 18 0.65 13.36 6.16
N ILE A 19 1.21 12.29 6.71
CA ILE A 19 2.60 11.88 6.40
C ILE A 19 2.70 11.41 4.95
N VAL A 20 1.75 10.59 4.50
CA VAL A 20 1.71 10.09 3.10
C VAL A 20 1.47 11.24 2.12
N SER A 21 0.55 12.15 2.42
CA SER A 21 0.27 13.31 1.57
C SER A 21 1.49 14.23 1.45
N ALA A 22 2.20 14.47 2.54
CA ALA A 22 3.43 15.24 2.52
C ALA A 22 4.50 14.60 1.61
N GLN A 23 4.64 13.26 1.64
CA GLN A 23 5.54 12.54 0.74
C GLN A 23 5.17 12.76 -0.73
N ILE A 24 3.88 12.66 -1.08
CA ILE A 24 3.40 12.86 -2.45
C ILE A 24 3.64 14.31 -2.91
N ILE A 25 3.35 15.29 -2.06
CA ILE A 25 3.52 16.72 -2.39
C ILE A 25 5.01 17.06 -2.58
N MET A 26 5.88 16.55 -1.69
CA MET A 26 7.31 16.84 -1.74
C MET A 26 8.04 16.09 -2.87
N LYS A 27 7.53 14.92 -3.27
CA LYS A 27 8.09 14.09 -4.34
C LYS A 27 6.94 13.47 -5.16
N PRO A 28 6.42 14.17 -6.19
CA PRO A 28 5.25 13.73 -6.95
C PRO A 28 5.43 12.40 -7.70
N ASP A 29 6.66 11.99 -7.96
CA ASP A 29 7.04 10.71 -8.58
C ASP A 29 7.48 9.66 -7.55
N CYS A 30 7.07 9.81 -6.28
CA CYS A 30 7.48 8.91 -5.22
C CYS A 30 6.96 7.48 -5.41
N THR A 31 7.69 6.53 -4.83
CA THR A 31 7.28 5.14 -4.69
C THR A 31 6.77 4.91 -3.27
N LEU A 32 5.50 4.56 -3.15
CA LEU A 32 4.86 4.25 -1.87
C LEU A 32 4.76 2.74 -1.68
N GLY A 33 5.25 2.26 -0.55
CA GLY A 33 4.94 0.92 -0.06
C GLY A 33 3.60 0.94 0.68
N LEU A 34 2.64 0.14 0.22
CA LEU A 34 1.27 0.13 0.75
C LEU A 34 0.94 -1.20 1.43
N ALA A 35 0.03 -1.14 2.38
CA ALA A 35 -0.46 -2.29 3.14
C ALA A 35 -1.96 -2.50 2.92
N THR A 36 -2.44 -3.69 3.24
CA THR A 36 -3.86 -4.06 3.20
C THR A 36 -4.40 -4.35 4.60
N GLY A 37 -5.68 -4.69 4.68
CA GLY A 37 -6.37 -4.96 5.93
C GLY A 37 -7.10 -3.73 6.48
N SER A 38 -7.79 -3.90 7.60
CA SER A 38 -8.65 -2.85 8.18
C SER A 38 -7.88 -1.63 8.73
N THR A 39 -6.62 -1.80 9.08
CA THR A 39 -5.81 -0.71 9.68
C THR A 39 -5.64 0.49 8.73
N PRO A 40 -5.25 0.32 7.43
CA PRO A 40 -5.03 1.45 6.53
C PRO A 40 -6.30 2.00 5.85
N GLU A 41 -7.47 1.39 6.00
CA GLU A 41 -8.70 1.82 5.29
C GLU A 41 -9.02 3.29 5.52
N GLY A 42 -8.99 3.74 6.77
CA GLY A 42 -9.27 5.14 7.12
C GLY A 42 -8.23 6.12 6.55
N LEU A 43 -6.97 5.70 6.47
CA LEU A 43 -5.91 6.47 5.82
C LEU A 43 -6.20 6.61 4.32
N TYR A 44 -6.56 5.53 3.62
CA TYR A 44 -6.90 5.59 2.19
C TYR A 44 -8.14 6.46 1.94
N ALA A 45 -9.18 6.31 2.75
CA ALA A 45 -10.36 7.17 2.66
C ALA A 45 -10.01 8.66 2.78
N GLN A 46 -9.12 9.01 3.69
CA GLN A 46 -8.65 10.40 3.86
C GLN A 46 -7.85 10.90 2.66
N LEU A 47 -6.97 10.07 2.09
CA LEU A 47 -6.21 10.42 0.87
C LEU A 47 -7.14 10.63 -0.32
N VAL A 48 -8.16 9.78 -0.49
CA VAL A 48 -9.19 9.91 -1.54
C VAL A 48 -9.96 11.22 -1.37
N GLU A 49 -10.33 11.59 -0.14
CA GLU A 49 -11.01 12.87 0.14
C GLU A 49 -10.15 14.05 -0.28
N TRP A 50 -8.87 14.08 0.08
CA TRP A 50 -7.97 15.17 -0.30
C TRP A 50 -7.69 15.20 -1.81
N TYR A 51 -7.60 14.06 -2.47
CA TYR A 51 -7.55 14.00 -3.93
C TYR A 51 -8.79 14.63 -4.56
N LYS A 52 -10.00 14.29 -4.09
CA LYS A 52 -11.24 14.85 -4.60
C LYS A 52 -11.37 16.37 -4.37
N LYS A 53 -10.73 16.90 -3.34
CA LYS A 53 -10.63 18.35 -3.07
C LYS A 53 -9.59 19.05 -3.95
N GLY A 54 -8.76 18.30 -4.66
CA GLY A 54 -7.69 18.86 -5.51
C GLY A 54 -6.37 19.10 -4.77
N ASP A 55 -6.23 18.62 -3.54
CA ASP A 55 -5.02 18.82 -2.73
C ASP A 55 -3.91 17.82 -3.07
N LEU A 56 -4.23 16.67 -3.69
CA LEU A 56 -3.29 15.61 -4.05
C LEU A 56 -3.39 15.23 -5.52
N ASP A 57 -2.24 14.90 -6.11
CA ASP A 57 -2.11 14.34 -7.45
C ASP A 57 -1.31 13.03 -7.39
N PHE A 58 -1.94 11.92 -7.80
CA PHE A 58 -1.34 10.59 -7.82
C PHE A 58 -0.79 10.20 -9.20
N SER A 59 -0.87 11.05 -10.21
CA SER A 59 -0.54 10.71 -11.60
C SER A 59 0.91 10.28 -11.81
N GLY A 60 1.83 10.78 -10.98
CA GLY A 60 3.25 10.39 -10.98
C GLY A 60 3.61 9.33 -9.95
N VAL A 61 2.73 9.03 -9.00
CA VAL A 61 2.98 8.09 -7.90
C VAL A 61 3.08 6.67 -8.41
N ARG A 62 4.02 5.91 -7.83
CA ARG A 62 4.13 4.45 -7.97
C ARG A 62 3.78 3.79 -6.63
N SER A 63 3.08 2.66 -6.66
CA SER A 63 2.78 1.88 -5.46
C SER A 63 3.30 0.45 -5.54
N ILE A 64 3.76 -0.06 -4.41
CA ILE A 64 4.25 -1.43 -4.23
C ILE A 64 3.63 -2.00 -2.96
N ASN A 65 2.88 -3.09 -3.07
CA ASN A 65 2.34 -3.80 -1.91
C ASN A 65 3.27 -4.92 -1.46
N LEU A 66 3.20 -5.27 -0.17
CA LEU A 66 4.10 -6.26 0.44
C LEU A 66 3.83 -7.69 -0.02
N ASP A 67 2.55 -8.03 -0.19
CA ASP A 67 2.11 -9.42 -0.32
C ASP A 67 0.81 -9.54 -1.12
N GLU A 68 0.47 -10.78 -1.48
CA GLU A 68 -0.79 -11.18 -2.11
C GLU A 68 -1.07 -12.64 -1.80
N TYR A 69 -2.33 -13.03 -1.79
CA TYR A 69 -2.75 -14.42 -1.65
C TYR A 69 -2.44 -15.24 -2.90
N LYS A 70 -1.79 -16.39 -2.69
CA LYS A 70 -1.55 -17.36 -3.77
C LYS A 70 -2.86 -18.07 -4.14
N GLY A 71 -3.10 -18.18 -5.45
CA GLY A 71 -4.28 -18.86 -6.00
C GLY A 71 -5.50 -17.96 -6.17
N LEU A 72 -5.38 -16.65 -5.88
CA LEU A 72 -6.45 -15.68 -6.13
C LEU A 72 -6.14 -14.80 -7.33
N ALA A 73 -7.08 -14.71 -8.25
CA ALA A 73 -7.03 -13.70 -9.32
C ALA A 73 -7.22 -12.30 -8.74
N GLY A 74 -6.59 -11.29 -9.33
CA GLY A 74 -6.73 -9.90 -8.87
C GLY A 74 -8.17 -9.36 -8.86
N SER A 75 -9.08 -9.96 -9.64
CA SER A 75 -10.52 -9.66 -9.63
C SER A 75 -11.29 -10.36 -8.51
N HIS A 76 -10.67 -11.28 -7.77
CA HIS A 76 -11.33 -11.99 -6.68
C HIS A 76 -11.56 -11.05 -5.49
N PRO A 77 -12.78 -10.99 -4.89
CA PRO A 77 -13.09 -10.02 -3.82
C PRO A 77 -12.20 -10.11 -2.58
N GLN A 78 -11.54 -11.24 -2.37
CA GLN A 78 -10.61 -11.45 -1.25
C GLN A 78 -9.14 -11.22 -1.61
N SER A 79 -8.81 -10.91 -2.88
CA SER A 79 -7.44 -10.59 -3.25
C SER A 79 -7.05 -9.20 -2.73
N TYR A 80 -5.77 -9.01 -2.46
CA TYR A 80 -5.26 -7.70 -2.06
C TYR A 80 -5.25 -6.71 -3.23
N ARG A 81 -5.17 -7.19 -4.47
CA ARG A 81 -5.38 -6.35 -5.65
C ARG A 81 -6.79 -5.74 -5.63
N TYR A 82 -7.82 -6.56 -5.42
CA TYR A 82 -9.20 -6.08 -5.32
C TYR A 82 -9.37 -5.09 -4.17
N PHE A 83 -8.78 -5.39 -3.00
CA PHE A 83 -8.78 -4.48 -1.86
C PHE A 83 -8.21 -3.11 -2.23
N MET A 84 -7.02 -3.07 -2.85
CA MET A 84 -6.36 -1.82 -3.22
C MET A 84 -7.13 -1.04 -4.28
N ASP A 85 -7.67 -1.72 -5.30
CA ASP A 85 -8.52 -1.08 -6.31
C ASP A 85 -9.74 -0.45 -5.64
N SER A 86 -10.43 -1.18 -4.75
CA SER A 86 -11.67 -0.74 -4.09
C SER A 86 -11.47 0.40 -3.09
N HIS A 87 -10.34 0.44 -2.37
CA HIS A 87 -10.12 1.41 -1.29
C HIS A 87 -9.30 2.63 -1.72
N LEU A 88 -8.50 2.53 -2.79
CA LEU A 88 -7.63 3.62 -3.21
C LEU A 88 -7.57 3.80 -4.73
N PHE A 89 -7.12 2.79 -5.49
CA PHE A 89 -6.67 3.00 -6.85
C PHE A 89 -7.78 3.46 -7.81
N ASP A 90 -8.99 2.95 -7.67
CA ASP A 90 -10.14 3.34 -8.52
C ASP A 90 -10.72 4.71 -8.15
N HIS A 91 -10.27 5.31 -7.05
CA HIS A 91 -10.78 6.59 -6.53
C HIS A 91 -9.85 7.78 -6.73
N VAL A 92 -8.62 7.54 -7.24
CA VAL A 92 -7.60 8.57 -7.50
C VAL A 92 -7.04 8.41 -8.91
N ASN A 93 -6.22 9.37 -9.36
CA ASN A 93 -5.66 9.35 -10.71
C ASN A 93 -4.32 8.60 -10.83
N ILE A 94 -4.05 7.65 -9.94
CA ILE A 94 -2.86 6.78 -10.09
C ILE A 94 -2.98 5.95 -11.37
N LYS A 95 -1.90 5.85 -12.13
CA LYS A 95 -1.87 5.02 -13.34
C LYS A 95 -1.82 3.55 -12.96
N LYS A 96 -2.67 2.71 -13.56
CA LYS A 96 -2.71 1.26 -13.23
C LYS A 96 -1.37 0.55 -13.46
N GLU A 97 -0.63 0.94 -14.48
CA GLU A 97 0.73 0.43 -14.74
C GLU A 97 1.75 0.78 -13.66
N ASN A 98 1.45 1.76 -12.80
CA ASN A 98 2.28 2.17 -11.67
C ASN A 98 1.87 1.48 -10.36
N THR A 99 0.86 0.60 -10.37
CA THR A 99 0.38 -0.10 -9.18
C THR A 99 0.82 -1.55 -9.20
N HIS A 100 1.64 -1.95 -8.24
CA HIS A 100 2.28 -3.26 -8.23
C HIS A 100 1.91 -4.07 -6.99
N LEU A 101 1.47 -5.29 -7.23
CA LEU A 101 1.27 -6.35 -6.24
C LEU A 101 1.91 -7.64 -6.77
N PRO A 102 2.26 -8.59 -5.90
CA PRO A 102 2.65 -9.92 -6.36
C PRO A 102 1.52 -10.59 -7.16
N ASN A 103 1.88 -11.40 -8.14
CA ASN A 103 0.92 -12.14 -8.94
C ASN A 103 0.51 -13.43 -8.23
N GLY A 104 -0.63 -13.43 -7.56
CA GLY A 104 -1.17 -14.60 -6.85
C GLY A 104 -1.46 -15.80 -7.76
N MET A 105 -1.59 -15.61 -9.08
CA MET A 105 -1.88 -16.67 -10.04
C MET A 105 -0.61 -17.33 -10.61
N GLU A 106 0.59 -16.81 -10.34
CA GLU A 106 1.82 -17.50 -10.74
C GLU A 106 2.01 -18.77 -9.90
N THR A 107 2.12 -19.90 -10.56
CA THR A 107 2.26 -21.20 -9.91
C THR A 107 3.68 -21.43 -9.36
N ASP A 108 4.69 -20.89 -10.05
CA ASP A 108 6.08 -20.90 -9.62
C ASP A 108 6.35 -19.69 -8.70
N THR A 109 6.28 -19.94 -7.40
CA THR A 109 6.50 -18.91 -6.38
C THR A 109 7.90 -18.30 -6.46
N HIS A 110 8.92 -19.12 -6.78
CA HIS A 110 10.29 -18.61 -6.90
C HIS A 110 10.44 -17.65 -8.08
N LYS A 111 9.87 -17.99 -9.21
CA LYS A 111 9.83 -17.12 -10.39
C LYS A 111 9.15 -15.79 -10.08
N GLU A 112 8.01 -15.82 -9.36
CA GLU A 112 7.32 -14.60 -8.95
C GLU A 112 8.16 -13.76 -7.98
N CYS A 113 8.82 -14.36 -7.01
CA CYS A 113 9.73 -13.66 -6.11
C CYS A 113 10.86 -12.97 -6.88
N LEU A 114 11.48 -13.64 -7.85
CA LEU A 114 12.52 -13.03 -8.69
C LEU A 114 11.98 -11.85 -9.50
N ARG A 115 10.81 -12.01 -10.13
CA ARG A 115 10.15 -10.95 -10.90
C ARG A 115 9.85 -9.73 -10.01
N TYR A 116 9.30 -9.96 -8.84
CA TYR A 116 8.91 -8.88 -7.93
C TYR A 116 10.12 -8.16 -7.32
N ASN A 117 11.18 -8.90 -6.99
CA ASN A 117 12.46 -8.33 -6.54
C ASN A 117 13.12 -7.47 -7.64
N ALA A 118 13.08 -7.92 -8.89
CA ALA A 118 13.58 -7.12 -10.01
C ALA A 118 12.80 -5.80 -10.17
N LEU A 119 11.47 -5.86 -10.07
CA LEU A 119 10.60 -4.68 -10.10
C LEU A 119 10.94 -3.70 -8.97
N LEU A 120 11.18 -4.19 -7.75
CA LEU A 120 11.61 -3.38 -6.62
C LEU A 120 12.95 -2.68 -6.89
N ALA A 121 13.91 -3.40 -7.46
CA ALA A 121 15.22 -2.84 -7.81
C ALA A 121 15.11 -1.77 -8.91
N GLU A 122 14.32 -2.03 -9.95
CA GLU A 122 14.07 -1.09 -11.06
C GLU A 122 13.31 0.17 -10.61
N SER A 123 12.48 0.07 -9.57
CA SER A 123 11.76 1.23 -9.03
C SER A 123 12.65 2.24 -8.31
N GLY A 124 13.91 1.89 -8.05
CA GLY A 124 14.83 2.74 -7.27
C GLY A 124 14.59 2.69 -5.76
N GLY A 125 13.77 1.76 -5.29
CA GLY A 125 13.39 1.60 -3.88
C GLY A 125 12.06 2.24 -3.52
N ILE A 126 11.74 2.18 -2.24
CA ILE A 126 10.49 2.72 -1.65
C ILE A 126 10.82 3.97 -0.86
N ASP A 127 10.19 5.09 -1.19
CA ASP A 127 10.40 6.37 -0.49
C ASP A 127 9.73 6.40 0.88
N LEU A 128 8.53 5.81 0.99
CA LEU A 128 7.77 5.71 2.23
C LEU A 128 7.00 4.39 2.27
N GLN A 129 7.23 3.59 3.30
CA GLN A 129 6.54 2.31 3.52
C GLN A 129 5.49 2.45 4.62
N LEU A 130 4.23 2.18 4.29
CA LEU A 130 3.16 1.99 5.25
C LEU A 130 3.16 0.54 5.74
N LEU A 131 3.15 0.36 7.06
CA LEU A 131 3.07 -0.96 7.71
C LEU A 131 1.99 -0.94 8.77
N GLY A 132 1.14 -1.97 8.79
CA GLY A 132 0.27 -2.28 9.91
C GLY A 132 0.98 -3.22 10.88
N LEU A 133 0.79 -3.01 12.18
CA LEU A 133 1.23 -3.94 13.21
C LEU A 133 0.02 -4.68 13.79
N GLY A 134 -0.02 -6.00 13.62
CA GLY A 134 -1.08 -6.83 14.17
C GLY A 134 -1.05 -6.90 15.70
N ARG A 135 -2.17 -7.31 16.32
CA ARG A 135 -2.25 -7.43 17.79
C ARG A 135 -1.26 -8.41 18.39
N ASN A 136 -0.87 -9.44 17.63
CA ASN A 136 0.14 -10.43 17.99
C ASN A 136 1.55 -10.04 17.54
N GLY A 137 1.72 -8.86 16.93
CA GLY A 137 3.00 -8.36 16.44
C GLY A 137 3.34 -8.76 14.99
N HIS A 138 2.40 -9.37 14.22
CA HIS A 138 2.66 -9.68 12.82
C HIS A 138 2.75 -8.42 11.95
N ILE A 139 3.55 -8.50 10.89
CA ILE A 139 3.67 -7.49 9.84
C ILE A 139 3.52 -8.19 8.48
N GLY A 140 2.55 -7.78 7.67
CA GLY A 140 2.19 -8.49 6.45
C GLY A 140 1.77 -9.93 6.77
N PHE A 141 2.29 -10.90 6.04
CA PHE A 141 2.09 -12.33 6.32
C PHE A 141 3.16 -12.93 7.26
N ASN A 142 4.00 -12.08 7.88
CA ASN A 142 5.04 -12.55 8.80
C ASN A 142 4.48 -12.63 10.22
N GLU A 143 4.15 -13.85 10.64
CA GLU A 143 3.70 -14.15 12.00
C GLU A 143 4.87 -14.17 12.98
N PRO A 144 4.67 -13.76 14.26
CA PRO A 144 5.68 -13.96 15.30
C PRO A 144 5.94 -15.44 15.51
N GLY A 145 7.21 -15.84 15.60
CA GLY A 145 7.61 -17.22 15.79
C GLY A 145 9.10 -17.38 15.58
N GLU A 146 9.58 -18.60 15.81
CA GLU A 146 10.92 -18.99 15.39
C GLU A 146 10.92 -19.24 13.88
N ALA A 147 11.91 -18.69 13.19
CA ALA A 147 12.08 -18.87 11.74
C ALA A 147 12.56 -20.28 11.41
#